data_cae9ecdb85193f6a45d198ccb65f6023
#
_entry.id   cae9ecdb85193f6a45d198ccb65f6023
#
_cell.length_a   1.000
_cell.length_b   1.000
_cell.length_c   1.000
_cell.angle_alpha   90.00
_cell.angle_beta   90.00
_cell.angle_gamma   90.00
#
_symmetry.space_group_name_H-M   'P 1'
#
loop_
_entity.id
_entity.type
_entity.pdbx_description
1 polymer ?
#
loop_
_entity_poly.entity_id
_entity_poly.type
_entity_poly.pdbx_seq_one_letter_code
_entity_poly.pdbx_strand_id
1 'polypeptide(L)'
;MKINIKTCFKNDKMVIPNYAHKGDAGIDLQANIEGDILLSFGERKLIPTGIKASLPTDIKNDGGFSEDYVWELQARPRSGLAHKFGLTIVNSPGTIDSHYRGEIFINLQNTGKDKVIIKPGDKICQIVLSKKYIMDFNEVDDLEKTERGEDGHGSTGV
;
A
#
# COMPACT_ATOMS: atom_id res chain seq x y z
N MET A 1 15.51 9.98 -3.59
CA MET A 1 14.71 10.88 -2.72
C MET A 1 14.85 10.43 -1.28
N LYS A 2 14.95 11.36 -0.32
CA LYS A 2 14.93 11.04 1.12
C LYS A 2 13.52 11.23 1.65
N ILE A 3 13.00 10.25 2.39
CA ILE A 3 11.73 10.29 3.09
C ILE A 3 12.00 10.28 4.58
N ASN A 4 11.47 11.26 5.30
CA ASN A 4 11.60 11.28 6.74
C ASN A 4 10.59 10.30 7.36
N ILE A 5 11.05 9.47 8.29
CA ILE A 5 10.21 8.57 9.05
C ILE A 5 10.35 8.86 10.55
N LYS A 6 9.28 8.62 11.29
CA LYS A 6 9.27 8.54 12.75
C LYS A 6 8.85 7.14 13.15
N THR A 7 9.64 6.51 14.00
CA THR A 7 9.36 5.19 14.55
C THR A 7 8.63 5.30 15.88
N CYS A 8 7.71 4.38 16.13
CA CYS A 8 7.01 4.19 17.40
C CYS A 8 6.93 2.69 17.74
N PHE A 9 8.10 2.04 17.75
CA PHE A 9 8.22 0.61 17.96
C PHE A 9 7.85 0.21 19.39
N LYS A 10 7.15 -0.92 19.50
CA LYS A 10 6.66 -1.49 20.77
C LYS A 10 7.52 -2.65 21.27
N ASN A 11 8.41 -3.17 20.42
CA ASN A 11 9.26 -4.30 20.76
C ASN A 11 10.60 -4.23 20.02
N ASP A 12 11.57 -5.01 20.48
CA ASP A 12 12.97 -5.06 20.00
C ASP A 12 13.15 -5.81 18.66
N LYS A 13 12.13 -6.49 18.18
CA LYS A 13 12.16 -7.18 16.88
C LYS A 13 11.93 -6.25 15.69
N MET A 14 11.51 -5.02 15.98
CA MET A 14 11.24 -4.01 14.96
C MET A 14 12.53 -3.39 14.46
N VAL A 15 12.61 -3.20 13.15
CA VAL A 15 13.77 -2.53 12.52
C VAL A 15 13.30 -1.40 11.59
N ILE A 16 14.17 -0.43 11.36
CA ILE A 16 13.94 0.61 10.37
C ILE A 16 13.83 -0.06 8.99
N PRO A 17 12.70 0.19 8.25
CA PRO A 17 12.49 -0.41 6.94
C PRO A 17 13.60 -0.06 5.95
N ASN A 18 14.05 -1.04 5.20
CA ASN A 18 15.06 -0.86 4.15
C ASN A 18 14.79 -1.82 2.98
N TYR A 19 15.30 -1.50 1.80
CA TYR A 19 15.28 -2.41 0.66
C TYR A 19 16.12 -3.66 0.97
N ALA A 20 15.61 -4.83 0.58
CA ALA A 20 16.37 -6.07 0.73
C ALA A 20 17.51 -6.14 -0.30
N HIS A 21 17.26 -5.68 -1.53
CA HIS A 21 18.24 -5.64 -2.60
C HIS A 21 18.21 -4.29 -3.33
N LYS A 22 19.33 -3.95 -3.95
CA LYS A 22 19.40 -2.76 -4.81
C LYS A 22 18.49 -2.95 -6.04
N GLY A 23 17.55 -2.02 -6.21
CA GLY A 23 16.59 -2.05 -7.32
C GLY A 23 15.22 -2.64 -6.96
N ASP A 24 15.02 -3.12 -5.73
CA ASP A 24 13.69 -3.50 -5.27
C ASP A 24 12.76 -2.29 -5.32
N ALA A 25 11.50 -2.52 -5.70
CA ALA A 25 10.48 -1.49 -5.72
C ALA A 25 9.78 -1.33 -4.36
N GLY A 26 9.70 -2.41 -3.58
CA GLY A 26 8.99 -2.48 -2.32
C GLY A 26 9.91 -2.57 -1.11
N ILE A 27 9.46 -1.99 0.00
CA ILE A 27 10.11 -2.09 1.31
C ILE A 27 9.13 -2.78 2.26
N ASP A 28 9.57 -3.87 2.90
CA ASP A 28 8.74 -4.59 3.86
C ASP A 28 8.50 -3.79 5.14
N LEU A 29 7.24 -3.79 5.62
CA LEU A 29 6.90 -3.32 6.96
C LEU A 29 6.50 -4.49 7.86
N GLN A 30 6.84 -4.35 9.15
CA GLN A 30 6.64 -5.36 10.17
C GLN A 30 5.41 -5.08 11.03
N ALA A 31 4.87 -6.13 11.64
CA ALA A 31 3.81 -6.05 12.64
C ALA A 31 4.35 -5.51 13.98
N ASN A 32 3.96 -4.28 14.33
CA ASN A 32 4.33 -3.60 15.57
C ASN A 32 3.35 -3.94 16.70
N ILE A 33 3.31 -5.19 17.08
CA ILE A 33 2.40 -5.76 18.09
C ILE A 33 3.21 -6.32 19.27
N GLU A 34 2.59 -6.45 20.42
CA GLU A 34 3.24 -6.98 21.63
C GLU A 34 3.07 -8.48 21.78
N GLY A 35 1.95 -9.01 21.30
CA GLY A 35 1.62 -10.44 21.36
C GLY A 35 1.12 -10.96 20.01
N ASP A 36 1.03 -12.28 19.89
CA ASP A 36 0.57 -12.96 18.69
C ASP A 36 -0.89 -12.61 18.35
N ILE A 37 -1.16 -12.40 17.08
CA ILE A 37 -2.50 -12.18 16.55
C ILE A 37 -2.90 -13.40 15.71
N LEU A 38 -3.99 -14.04 16.11
CA LEU A 38 -4.61 -15.12 15.32
C LEU A 38 -5.59 -14.50 14.32
N LEU A 39 -5.49 -14.89 13.05
CA LEU A 39 -6.43 -14.59 11.98
C LEU A 39 -7.04 -15.88 11.47
N SER A 40 -8.32 -16.09 11.74
CA SER A 40 -9.11 -17.20 11.18
C SER A 40 -9.50 -16.91 9.72
N PHE A 41 -10.00 -17.91 8.99
CA PHE A 41 -10.53 -17.72 7.64
C PHE A 41 -11.57 -16.58 7.59
N GLY A 42 -11.43 -15.68 6.65
CA GLY A 42 -12.29 -14.50 6.46
C GLY A 42 -12.04 -13.35 7.44
N GLU A 43 -11.32 -13.60 8.54
CA GLU A 43 -11.04 -12.58 9.55
C GLU A 43 -10.06 -11.53 9.03
N ARG A 44 -10.29 -10.27 9.43
CA ARG A 44 -9.39 -9.15 9.16
C ARG A 44 -9.05 -8.40 10.44
N LYS A 45 -7.84 -7.86 10.49
CA LYS A 45 -7.39 -7.00 11.60
C LYS A 45 -6.55 -5.85 11.10
N LEU A 46 -6.71 -4.72 11.73
CA LEU A 46 -5.89 -3.54 11.49
C LEU A 46 -4.63 -3.65 12.35
N ILE A 47 -3.47 -3.87 11.70
CA ILE A 47 -2.20 -4.14 12.36
C ILE A 47 -1.29 -2.92 12.25
N PRO A 48 -0.79 -2.37 13.37
CA PRO A 48 0.15 -1.26 13.37
C PRO A 48 1.52 -1.69 12.84
N THR A 49 2.24 -0.77 12.20
CA THR A 49 3.60 -1.01 11.69
C THR A 49 4.69 -0.27 12.47
N GLY A 50 4.32 0.61 13.39
CA GLY A 50 5.28 1.44 14.12
C GLY A 50 5.95 2.52 13.27
N ILE A 51 5.48 2.75 12.04
CA ILE A 51 6.07 3.70 11.10
C ILE A 51 5.10 4.83 10.80
N LYS A 52 5.59 6.06 10.94
CA LYS A 52 4.98 7.29 10.38
C LYS A 52 5.93 7.82 9.32
N ALA A 53 5.41 8.32 8.21
CA ALA A 53 6.21 8.84 7.11
C ALA A 53 5.82 10.28 6.77
N SER A 54 6.81 11.05 6.28
CA SER A 54 6.59 12.38 5.74
C SER A 54 7.12 12.42 4.31
N LEU A 55 6.21 12.34 3.37
CA LEU A 55 6.52 12.52 1.95
C LEU A 55 6.64 14.01 1.63
N PRO A 56 7.36 14.38 0.55
CA PRO A 56 7.28 15.73 0.01
C PRO A 56 5.83 16.08 -0.35
N THR A 57 5.38 17.23 0.11
CA THR A 57 4.00 17.72 -0.10
C THR A 57 3.88 18.74 -1.22
N ASP A 58 5.01 19.25 -1.69
CA ASP A 58 5.02 20.19 -2.80
C ASP A 58 4.56 19.50 -4.07
N ILE A 59 3.65 20.15 -4.77
CA ILE A 59 3.26 19.78 -6.12
C ILE A 59 4.48 19.96 -7.02
N LYS A 60 4.83 18.95 -7.80
CA LYS A 60 5.95 18.96 -8.73
C LYS A 60 5.43 18.90 -10.14
N ASN A 61 6.11 19.65 -11.02
CA ASN A 61 5.97 19.55 -12.47
C ASN A 61 7.26 18.95 -13.02
N ASP A 62 7.18 17.93 -13.85
CA ASP A 62 8.37 17.25 -14.38
C ASP A 62 8.88 17.85 -15.70
N GLY A 63 8.32 19.02 -16.10
CA GLY A 63 8.78 19.75 -17.30
C GLY A 63 8.46 19.05 -18.62
N GLY A 64 7.78 17.92 -18.56
CA GLY A 64 7.26 17.17 -19.70
C GLY A 64 5.85 17.65 -20.07
N PHE A 65 4.91 16.79 -20.29
CA PHE A 65 3.54 17.12 -20.67
C PHE A 65 2.70 17.72 -19.53
N SER A 66 3.25 18.73 -18.84
CA SER A 66 2.62 19.67 -17.88
C SER A 66 1.70 19.08 -16.80
N GLU A 67 1.95 17.88 -16.34
CA GLU A 67 1.09 17.29 -15.32
C GLU A 67 1.70 17.47 -13.94
N ASP A 68 0.98 18.18 -13.10
CA ASP A 68 1.30 18.29 -11.70
C ASP A 68 1.19 16.94 -11.00
N TYR A 69 2.14 16.63 -10.14
CA TYR A 69 2.13 15.38 -9.39
C TYR A 69 2.54 15.55 -7.94
N VAL A 70 2.09 14.61 -7.13
CA VAL A 70 2.53 14.41 -5.75
C VAL A 70 3.01 12.96 -5.57
N TRP A 71 3.65 12.71 -4.45
CA TRP A 71 4.06 11.36 -4.08
C TRP A 71 3.05 10.71 -3.14
N GLU A 72 2.85 9.41 -3.28
CA GLU A 72 2.12 8.57 -2.35
C GLU A 72 2.95 7.33 -1.97
N LEU A 73 2.64 6.69 -0.85
CA LEU A 73 3.04 5.32 -0.60
C LEU A 73 1.84 4.40 -0.82
N GLN A 74 2.09 3.27 -1.46
CA GLN A 74 1.09 2.23 -1.65
C GLN A 74 1.45 1.02 -0.80
N ALA A 75 0.55 0.63 0.12
CA ALA A 75 0.66 -0.62 0.85
C ALA A 75 0.13 -1.77 0.00
N ARG A 76 0.97 -2.76 -0.26
CA ARG A 76 0.67 -3.93 -1.10
C ARG A 76 0.91 -5.23 -0.34
N PRO A 77 0.16 -6.30 -0.63
CA PRO A 77 0.43 -7.62 -0.09
C PRO A 77 1.84 -8.10 -0.46
N ARG A 78 2.41 -8.96 0.38
CA ARG A 78 3.62 -9.69 0.05
C ARG A 78 3.24 -10.98 -0.67
N SER A 79 3.84 -11.21 -1.84
CA SER A 79 3.55 -12.35 -2.70
C SER A 79 3.65 -13.70 -1.97
N GLY A 80 4.69 -13.87 -1.15
CA GLY A 80 4.88 -15.09 -0.38
C GLY A 80 3.79 -15.34 0.68
N LEU A 81 3.28 -14.30 1.34
CA LEU A 81 2.17 -14.42 2.29
C LEU A 81 0.86 -14.70 1.58
N ALA A 82 0.61 -14.02 0.46
CA ALA A 82 -0.57 -14.23 -0.36
C ALA A 82 -0.62 -15.67 -0.89
N HIS A 83 0.47 -16.15 -1.49
CA HIS A 83 0.53 -17.49 -2.08
C HIS A 83 0.43 -18.62 -1.04
N LYS A 84 1.22 -18.52 0.06
CA LYS A 84 1.32 -19.63 1.04
C LYS A 84 0.18 -19.67 2.01
N PHE A 85 -0.35 -18.50 2.42
CA PHE A 85 -1.30 -18.40 3.53
C PHE A 85 -2.62 -17.74 3.15
N GLY A 86 -2.74 -17.21 1.93
CA GLY A 86 -3.92 -16.45 1.54
C GLY A 86 -4.04 -15.10 2.27
N LEU A 87 -2.95 -14.55 2.80
CA LEU A 87 -2.98 -13.24 3.45
C LEU A 87 -2.99 -12.12 2.42
N THR A 88 -3.95 -11.21 2.53
CA THR A 88 -4.09 -10.05 1.67
C THR A 88 -4.36 -8.78 2.47
N ILE A 89 -4.27 -7.63 1.79
CA ILE A 89 -4.67 -6.33 2.33
C ILE A 89 -6.02 -5.99 1.72
N VAL A 90 -7.03 -5.76 2.56
CA VAL A 90 -8.43 -5.59 2.12
C VAL A 90 -8.61 -4.45 1.13
N ASN A 91 -7.89 -3.35 1.32
CA ASN A 91 -7.94 -2.15 0.48
C ASN A 91 -6.71 -2.02 -0.43
N SER A 92 -6.10 -3.13 -0.84
CA SER A 92 -4.90 -3.09 -1.69
C SER A 92 -5.21 -2.56 -3.10
N PRO A 93 -4.35 -1.66 -3.63
CA PRO A 93 -3.25 -0.99 -2.98
C PRO A 93 -3.73 0.06 -1.96
N GLY A 94 -3.28 -0.07 -0.71
CA GLY A 94 -3.64 0.88 0.35
C GLY A 94 -2.93 2.22 0.14
N THR A 95 -3.68 3.29 -0.04
CA THR A 95 -3.17 4.63 -0.31
C THR A 95 -2.72 5.33 0.98
N ILE A 96 -1.49 5.81 0.99
CA ILE A 96 -0.94 6.66 2.04
C ILE A 96 -0.52 7.99 1.40
N ASP A 97 -1.31 9.01 1.64
CA ASP A 97 -1.18 10.33 1.04
C ASP A 97 0.07 11.08 1.51
N SER A 98 0.56 12.02 0.69
CA SER A 98 1.73 12.86 1.03
C SER A 98 1.55 13.68 2.31
N HIS A 99 0.32 14.06 2.63
CA HIS A 99 -0.02 14.84 3.84
C HIS A 99 -0.34 13.98 5.07
N TYR A 100 -0.44 12.65 4.94
CA TYR A 100 -0.69 11.79 6.09
C TYR A 100 0.50 11.76 7.03
N ARG A 101 0.24 11.95 8.33
CA ARG A 101 1.27 11.96 9.39
C ARG A 101 0.98 10.94 10.50
N GLY A 102 -0.10 10.18 10.36
CA GLY A 102 -0.42 9.09 11.28
C GLY A 102 0.50 7.89 11.12
N GLU A 103 0.36 6.94 12.02
CA GLU A 103 0.99 5.62 11.89
C GLU A 103 0.36 4.86 10.72
N ILE A 104 1.20 4.18 9.94
CA ILE A 104 0.73 3.31 8.87
C ILE A 104 0.19 2.03 9.50
N PHE A 105 -1.09 1.75 9.25
CA PHE A 105 -1.76 0.52 9.66
C PHE A 105 -2.07 -0.33 8.44
N ILE A 106 -2.00 -1.64 8.62
CA ILE A 106 -2.30 -2.61 7.56
C ILE A 106 -3.59 -3.37 7.89
N ASN A 107 -4.61 -3.21 7.04
CA ASN A 107 -5.85 -3.96 7.15
C ASN A 107 -5.66 -5.35 6.54
N LEU A 108 -5.05 -6.25 7.32
CA LEU A 108 -4.68 -7.60 6.89
C LEU A 108 -5.86 -8.55 7.01
N GLN A 109 -6.14 -9.34 5.98
CA GLN A 109 -7.18 -10.35 5.96
C GLN A 109 -6.60 -11.72 5.61
N ASN A 110 -7.14 -12.75 6.25
CA ASN A 110 -6.91 -14.14 5.90
C ASN A 110 -8.02 -14.64 4.97
N THR A 111 -7.70 -14.86 3.70
CA THR A 111 -8.58 -15.48 2.70
C THR A 111 -8.22 -16.95 2.43
N GLY A 112 -7.19 -17.45 3.10
CA GLY A 112 -6.77 -18.85 3.04
C GLY A 112 -7.64 -19.77 3.92
N LYS A 113 -7.44 -21.07 3.80
CA LYS A 113 -8.26 -22.07 4.51
C LYS A 113 -7.87 -22.25 5.98
N ASP A 114 -6.58 -22.06 6.29
CA ASP A 114 -6.02 -22.31 7.60
C ASP A 114 -5.93 -21.04 8.44
N LYS A 115 -5.93 -21.21 9.76
CA LYS A 115 -5.65 -20.12 10.69
C LYS A 115 -4.19 -19.70 10.56
N VAL A 116 -3.95 -18.38 10.57
CA VAL A 116 -2.61 -17.81 10.49
C VAL A 116 -2.32 -17.00 11.75
N ILE A 117 -1.12 -17.21 12.32
CA ILE A 117 -0.64 -16.46 13.47
C ILE A 117 0.34 -15.41 12.96
N ILE A 118 0.07 -14.15 13.26
CA ILE A 118 0.99 -13.02 13.03
C ILE A 118 1.72 -12.75 14.34
N LYS A 119 3.03 -12.79 14.29
CA LYS A 119 3.89 -12.55 15.46
C LYS A 119 4.50 -11.14 15.44
N PRO A 120 4.89 -10.61 16.61
CA PRO A 120 5.67 -9.38 16.69
C PRO A 120 6.90 -9.43 15.76
N GLY A 121 7.05 -8.40 14.91
CA GLY A 121 8.15 -8.32 13.96
C GLY A 121 7.95 -9.06 12.64
N ASP A 122 6.86 -9.80 12.45
CA ASP A 122 6.56 -10.43 11.15
C ASP A 122 6.37 -9.36 10.07
N LYS A 123 6.97 -9.60 8.90
CA LYS A 123 6.79 -8.76 7.73
C LYS A 123 5.43 -9.01 7.11
N ILE A 124 4.50 -8.06 7.23
CA ILE A 124 3.08 -8.24 6.88
C ILE A 124 2.65 -7.59 5.56
N CYS A 125 3.41 -6.62 5.08
CA CYS A 125 3.15 -5.91 3.83
C CYS A 125 4.45 -5.43 3.22
N GLN A 126 4.35 -4.85 2.02
CA GLN A 126 5.38 -4.01 1.42
C GLN A 126 4.80 -2.65 1.05
N ILE A 127 5.59 -1.59 1.20
CA ILE A 127 5.25 -0.26 0.72
C ILE A 127 6.04 0.08 -0.53
N VAL A 128 5.40 0.74 -1.48
CA VAL A 128 6.00 1.19 -2.74
C VAL A 128 5.77 2.68 -2.87
N LEU A 129 6.83 3.43 -3.14
CA LEU A 129 6.71 4.84 -3.47
C LEU A 129 6.18 4.98 -4.90
N SER A 130 5.13 5.76 -5.06
CA SER A 130 4.48 5.98 -6.34
C SER A 130 4.31 7.47 -6.62
N LYS A 131 4.42 7.83 -7.88
CA LYS A 131 4.08 9.14 -8.41
C LYS A 131 2.60 9.14 -8.74
N LYS A 132 1.87 10.13 -8.24
CA LYS A 132 0.44 10.29 -8.51
C LYS A 132 0.21 11.64 -9.19
N TYR A 133 -0.34 11.61 -10.39
CA TYR A 133 -0.77 12.82 -11.10
C TYR A 133 -2.02 13.42 -10.45
N ILE A 134 -2.10 14.72 -10.45
CA ILE A 134 -3.27 15.46 -9.96
C ILE A 134 -4.29 15.50 -11.10
N MET A 135 -5.50 15.05 -10.79
CA MET A 135 -6.62 15.09 -11.75
C MET A 135 -7.45 16.35 -11.48
N ASP A 136 -7.76 17.06 -12.55
CA ASP A 136 -8.74 18.13 -12.55
C ASP A 136 -9.91 17.67 -13.45
N PHE A 137 -11.13 17.68 -12.90
CA PHE A 137 -12.30 17.21 -13.63
C PHE A 137 -13.04 18.38 -14.25
N ASN A 138 -13.19 18.33 -15.58
CA ASN A 138 -14.00 19.25 -16.34
C ASN A 138 -15.33 18.54 -16.71
N GLU A 139 -16.44 19.06 -16.21
CA GLU A 139 -17.78 18.56 -16.56
C GLU A 139 -18.14 19.00 -17.97
N VAL A 140 -18.55 18.05 -18.80
CA VAL A 140 -18.96 18.25 -20.19
C VAL A 140 -20.29 17.55 -20.44
N ASP A 141 -21.06 18.03 -21.43
CA ASP A 141 -22.35 17.45 -21.77
C ASP A 141 -22.24 16.06 -22.43
N ASP A 142 -21.14 15.78 -23.13
CA ASP A 142 -20.91 14.51 -23.80
C ASP A 142 -19.39 14.24 -23.91
N LEU A 143 -19.01 12.95 -24.00
CA LEU A 143 -17.64 12.52 -24.22
C LEU A 143 -17.39 12.24 -25.71
N GLU A 144 -16.14 12.39 -26.13
CA GLU A 144 -15.71 12.01 -27.47
C GLU A 144 -15.95 10.53 -27.75
N LYS A 145 -16.37 10.23 -28.99
CA LYS A 145 -16.62 8.84 -29.41
C LYS A 145 -15.30 8.13 -29.68
N THR A 146 -15.18 6.91 -29.17
CA THR A 146 -14.04 6.02 -29.43
C THR A 146 -14.54 4.73 -30.07
N GLU A 147 -13.62 3.97 -30.70
CA GLU A 147 -13.93 2.65 -31.29
C GLU A 147 -14.48 1.68 -30.22
N ARG A 148 -14.01 1.75 -29.01
CA ARG A 148 -14.48 0.92 -27.90
C ARG A 148 -15.85 1.36 -27.38
N GLY A 149 -16.17 2.65 -27.43
CA GLY A 149 -17.40 3.22 -26.90
C GLY A 149 -17.64 2.86 -25.44
N GLU A 150 -18.83 2.35 -25.15
CA GLU A 150 -19.28 1.94 -23.81
C GLU A 150 -18.97 0.48 -23.47
N ASP A 151 -18.27 -0.24 -24.34
CA ASP A 151 -17.98 -1.65 -24.15
C ASP A 151 -17.11 -1.89 -22.91
N GLY A 152 -17.63 -2.69 -21.99
CA GLY A 152 -17.03 -3.00 -20.67
C GLY A 152 -16.98 -4.50 -20.41
N HIS A 153 -17.53 -4.90 -19.28
CA HIS A 153 -17.48 -6.23 -18.71
C HIS A 153 -17.76 -7.37 -19.71
N GLY A 154 -16.68 -8.06 -20.15
CA GLY A 154 -16.79 -9.21 -21.07
C GLY A 154 -16.81 -8.88 -22.56
N SER A 155 -16.61 -7.62 -22.96
CA SER A 155 -16.60 -7.21 -24.38
C SER A 155 -15.51 -7.89 -25.22
N THR A 156 -14.46 -8.44 -24.58
CA THR A 156 -13.36 -9.17 -25.26
C THR A 156 -13.53 -10.69 -25.26
N GLY A 157 -14.70 -11.19 -24.81
CA GLY A 157 -14.98 -12.62 -24.71
C GLY A 157 -14.42 -13.29 -23.45
N VAL A 158 -14.76 -14.56 -23.25
CA VAL A 158 -14.26 -15.45 -22.19
C VAL A 158 -13.29 -16.43 -22.82
#